data_6309f024ecc95e7525e2c2af305a63a6
#
_entry.id   6309f024ecc95e7525e2c2af305a63a6
#
_cell.length_a   1.000
_cell.length_b   1.000
_cell.length_c   1.000
_cell.angle_alpha   90.00
_cell.angle_beta   90.00
_cell.angle_gamma   90.00
#
_symmetry.space_group_name_H-M   'P 1'
#
loop_
_entity.id
_entity.type
_entity.pdbx_description
1 polymer ?
#
loop_
_entity_poly.entity_id
_entity_poly.type
_entity_poly.pdbx_seq_one_letter_code
_entity_poly.pdbx_strand_id
1 'polypeptide(L)'
;MRAIRRYAAAPGPLATQDPFNFTIIRENTEGLYASRGGGAAVHDTVCTDTLIVTAAGADRIIRFAFDDALAHAPVAGLPTVTCVDKANVLRSYAFFRARFDALAKAYAGRVASDRVYVDAFCAQMVMRPTSVHVAVAENMFGDIVSDLAAGIVGSLGLAPSADVGDRHGVFQPSHGSAPTIAGKDEANPIATILSAAMMLDWLAGKDSTNVLAGMATDIRSAVERALDDPASRTRDLGGTAGTRACAAAVVRNLRGPEAR
;
A
#
# COMPACT_ATOMS: atom_id res chain seq x y z
N MET A 1 -3.80 3.58 -2.68
CA MET A 1 -3.78 2.27 -2.01
C MET A 1 -2.40 1.65 -2.15
N ARG A 2 -1.83 1.16 -1.06
CA ARG A 2 -0.54 0.46 -1.00
C ARG A 2 -0.78 -0.91 -0.38
N ALA A 3 -0.67 -1.98 -1.17
CA ALA A 3 -0.76 -3.34 -0.67
C ALA A 3 0.62 -3.79 -0.17
N ILE A 4 0.72 -4.14 1.10
CA ILE A 4 1.96 -4.49 1.80
C ILE A 4 1.92 -5.96 2.13
N ARG A 5 2.83 -6.75 1.59
CA ARG A 5 2.91 -8.18 1.83
C ARG A 5 4.34 -8.63 2.07
N ARG A 6 4.56 -9.33 3.18
CA ARG A 6 5.80 -10.04 3.41
C ARG A 6 5.75 -11.40 2.71
N TYR A 7 6.69 -11.62 1.83
CA TYR A 7 6.92 -12.92 1.19
C TYR A 7 7.88 -13.73 2.06
N ALA A 8 7.50 -14.94 2.43
CA ALA A 8 8.31 -15.81 3.30
C ALA A 8 9.73 -16.05 2.75
N ALA A 9 9.84 -16.14 1.43
CA ALA A 9 11.08 -16.37 0.72
C ALA A 9 11.97 -15.12 0.56
N ALA A 10 11.44 -13.91 0.75
CA ALA A 10 12.20 -12.67 0.60
C ALA A 10 12.82 -12.25 1.93
N PRO A 11 14.11 -11.89 1.98
CA PRO A 11 14.72 -11.36 3.19
C PRO A 11 14.09 -10.02 3.55
N GLY A 12 13.96 -9.73 4.84
CA GLY A 12 13.44 -8.47 5.34
C GLY A 12 14.17 -8.05 6.61
N PRO A 13 14.09 -6.76 6.99
CA PRO A 13 14.84 -6.19 8.11
C PRO A 13 14.26 -6.58 9.48
N LEU A 14 13.02 -7.05 9.54
CA LEU A 14 12.38 -7.41 10.81
C LEU A 14 12.89 -8.74 11.35
N ALA A 15 13.02 -8.84 12.66
CA ALA A 15 13.38 -10.07 13.35
C ALA A 15 12.28 -11.15 13.23
N THR A 16 11.00 -10.73 13.15
CA THR A 16 9.90 -11.69 12.93
C THR A 16 9.95 -12.29 11.54
N GLN A 17 9.74 -13.60 11.47
CA GLN A 17 9.57 -14.33 10.21
C GLN A 17 8.09 -14.57 9.88
N ASP A 18 7.17 -14.16 10.75
CA ASP A 18 5.74 -14.34 10.54
C ASP A 18 5.28 -13.61 9.27
N PRO A 19 4.49 -14.26 8.40
CA PRO A 19 3.91 -13.60 7.25
C PRO A 19 2.91 -12.53 7.71
N PHE A 20 2.90 -11.41 7.03
CA PHE A 20 1.89 -10.37 7.22
C PHE A 20 1.45 -9.79 5.89
N ASN A 21 0.20 -9.37 5.86
CA ASN A 21 -0.41 -8.72 4.71
C ASN A 21 -1.38 -7.64 5.23
N PHE A 22 -1.17 -6.41 4.83
CA PHE A 22 -2.04 -5.29 5.19
C PHE A 22 -2.08 -4.23 4.09
N THR A 23 -3.08 -3.37 4.11
CA THR A 23 -3.23 -2.29 3.14
C THR A 23 -3.14 -0.93 3.81
N ILE A 24 -2.41 0.00 3.19
CA ILE A 24 -2.43 1.42 3.56
C ILE A 24 -3.22 2.19 2.52
N ILE A 25 -4.29 2.84 2.96
CA ILE A 25 -5.15 3.69 2.17
C ILE A 25 -4.78 5.14 2.47
N ARG A 26 -4.18 5.80 1.48
CA ARG A 26 -3.70 7.19 1.56
C ARG A 26 -4.64 8.11 0.80
N GLU A 27 -5.07 9.20 1.40
CA GLU A 27 -5.67 10.31 0.69
C GLU A 27 -4.61 10.98 -0.20
N ASN A 28 -4.90 11.27 -1.48
CA ASN A 28 -3.91 11.77 -2.43
C ASN A 28 -4.19 13.17 -2.97
N THR A 29 -5.33 13.76 -2.65
CA THR A 29 -5.81 14.98 -3.30
C THR A 29 -5.82 16.21 -2.39
N GLU A 30 -5.67 16.02 -1.10
CA GLU A 30 -5.71 17.06 -0.07
C GLU A 30 -4.41 17.07 0.77
N GLY A 31 -4.46 17.68 1.94
CA GLY A 31 -3.35 17.76 2.88
C GLY A 31 -2.37 18.88 2.58
N LEU A 32 -1.17 18.76 3.09
CA LEU A 32 -0.07 19.72 2.85
C LEU A 32 0.38 19.73 1.38
N TYR A 33 0.35 18.59 0.71
CA TYR A 33 0.83 18.45 -0.66
C TYR A 33 -0.06 19.16 -1.68
N ALA A 34 -1.38 19.16 -1.46
CA ALA A 34 -2.33 19.87 -2.31
C ALA A 34 -2.25 21.39 -2.16
N SER A 35 -1.88 21.86 -0.98
CA SER A 35 -1.72 23.29 -0.69
C SER A 35 -0.28 23.78 -0.93
N ARG A 36 0.48 23.08 -1.76
CA ARG A 36 1.85 23.47 -2.13
C ARG A 36 1.90 24.91 -2.61
N GLY A 37 2.69 25.76 -1.94
CA GLY A 37 2.76 27.20 -2.19
C GLY A 37 1.63 28.00 -1.56
N GLY A 38 0.70 27.38 -0.80
CA GLY A 38 -0.37 28.06 -0.06
C GLY A 38 0.01 28.56 1.33
N GLY A 39 1.28 28.42 1.71
CA GLY A 39 1.83 28.96 2.93
C GLY A 39 2.30 30.41 2.78
N ALA A 40 2.91 30.95 3.82
CA ALA A 40 3.50 32.29 3.83
C ALA A 40 4.93 32.25 4.36
N ALA A 41 5.81 33.01 3.72
CA ALA A 41 7.17 33.27 4.23
C ALA A 41 7.31 34.76 4.53
N VAL A 42 7.82 35.08 5.71
CA VAL A 42 8.09 36.47 6.13
C VAL A 42 9.58 36.61 6.32
N HIS A 43 10.26 37.15 5.32
CA HIS A 43 11.70 37.23 5.25
C HIS A 43 12.36 35.87 5.57
N ASP A 44 13.49 35.84 6.22
CA ASP A 44 14.18 34.62 6.67
C ASP A 44 13.80 34.21 8.11
N THR A 45 12.67 34.71 8.63
CA THR A 45 12.31 34.54 10.05
C THR A 45 11.14 33.62 10.31
N VAL A 46 10.16 33.54 9.40
CA VAL A 46 8.95 32.71 9.57
C VAL A 46 8.56 32.09 8.24
N CYS A 47 8.23 30.80 8.28
CA CYS A 47 7.63 30.09 7.18
C CYS A 47 6.44 29.27 7.71
N THR A 48 5.35 29.25 6.96
CA THR A 48 4.16 28.48 7.30
C THR A 48 3.69 27.67 6.09
N ASP A 49 3.08 26.51 6.34
CA ASP A 49 2.33 25.75 5.36
C ASP A 49 0.88 25.58 5.79
N THR A 50 -0.01 25.34 4.84
CA THR A 50 -1.45 25.15 5.10
C THR A 50 -1.82 23.68 4.87
N LEU A 51 -2.34 23.03 5.90
CA LEU A 51 -2.92 21.68 5.81
C LEU A 51 -4.43 21.79 5.59
N ILE A 52 -4.91 21.24 4.48
CA ILE A 52 -6.33 21.24 4.11
C ILE A 52 -6.89 19.83 4.25
N VAL A 53 -7.97 19.66 5.01
CA VAL A 53 -8.75 18.42 5.11
C VAL A 53 -10.21 18.79 4.96
N THR A 54 -10.87 18.30 3.91
CA THR A 54 -12.29 18.53 3.69
C THR A 54 -13.13 17.32 4.12
N ALA A 55 -14.42 17.55 4.37
CA ALA A 55 -15.34 16.45 4.66
C ALA A 55 -15.47 15.49 3.46
N ALA A 56 -15.49 16.02 2.24
CA ALA A 56 -15.64 15.22 1.02
C ALA A 56 -14.43 14.31 0.79
N GLY A 57 -13.20 14.83 0.93
CA GLY A 57 -11.97 14.04 0.80
C GLY A 57 -11.83 12.99 1.90
N ALA A 58 -12.03 13.40 3.16
CA ALA A 58 -11.98 12.49 4.29
C ALA A 58 -13.03 11.36 4.17
N ASP A 59 -14.28 11.69 3.86
CA ASP A 59 -15.35 10.69 3.75
C ASP A 59 -15.09 9.70 2.61
N ARG A 60 -14.61 10.18 1.46
CA ARG A 60 -14.29 9.33 0.31
C ARG A 60 -13.25 8.29 0.66
N ILE A 61 -12.13 8.71 1.23
CA ILE A 61 -11.01 7.80 1.52
C ILE A 61 -11.34 6.84 2.67
N ILE A 62 -12.09 7.31 3.67
CA ILE A 62 -12.51 6.49 4.80
C ILE A 62 -13.50 5.40 4.35
N ARG A 63 -14.49 5.73 3.51
CA ARG A 63 -15.40 4.73 2.93
C ARG A 63 -14.62 3.68 2.13
N PHE A 64 -13.71 4.12 1.28
CA PHE A 64 -12.86 3.23 0.51
C PHE A 64 -12.09 2.25 1.40
N ALA A 65 -11.53 2.72 2.53
CA ALA A 65 -10.82 1.87 3.47
C ALA A 65 -11.73 0.81 4.14
N PHE A 66 -12.95 1.19 4.51
CA PHE A 66 -13.92 0.22 5.06
C PHE A 66 -14.40 -0.79 4.02
N ASP A 67 -14.63 -0.36 2.79
CA ASP A 67 -15.05 -1.23 1.69
C ASP A 67 -13.92 -2.18 1.28
N ASP A 68 -12.66 -1.72 1.24
CA ASP A 68 -11.47 -2.55 1.03
C ASP A 68 -11.32 -3.61 2.13
N ALA A 69 -11.54 -3.22 3.38
CA ALA A 69 -11.50 -4.14 4.51
C ALA A 69 -12.56 -5.24 4.43
N LEU A 70 -13.75 -4.94 3.93
CA LEU A 70 -14.81 -5.93 3.69
C LEU A 70 -14.47 -6.86 2.52
N ALA A 71 -13.91 -6.31 1.44
CA ALA A 71 -13.53 -7.09 0.26
C ALA A 71 -12.40 -8.09 0.54
N HIS A 72 -11.50 -7.74 1.48
CA HIS A 72 -10.33 -8.53 1.85
C HIS A 72 -10.41 -9.06 3.29
N ALA A 73 -11.62 -9.36 3.76
CA ALA A 73 -11.83 -9.81 5.14
C ALA A 73 -11.02 -11.08 5.45
N PRO A 74 -10.41 -11.17 6.65
CA PRO A 74 -9.69 -12.36 7.07
C PRO A 74 -10.64 -13.56 7.20
N VAL A 75 -10.08 -14.78 7.08
CA VAL A 75 -10.86 -16.02 7.21
C VAL A 75 -11.53 -16.15 8.59
N ALA A 76 -10.93 -15.56 9.63
CA ALA A 76 -11.47 -15.56 10.98
C ALA A 76 -11.39 -14.16 11.61
N GLY A 77 -12.42 -13.80 12.36
CA GLY A 77 -12.54 -12.51 13.02
C GLY A 77 -13.08 -11.41 12.10
N LEU A 78 -13.29 -10.23 12.68
CA LEU A 78 -13.70 -9.05 11.91
C LEU A 78 -12.47 -8.37 11.29
N PRO A 79 -12.56 -7.91 10.04
CA PRO A 79 -11.55 -7.02 9.48
C PRO A 79 -11.49 -5.74 10.30
N THR A 80 -10.31 -5.13 10.39
CA THR A 80 -10.10 -3.91 11.18
C THR A 80 -9.61 -2.78 10.29
N VAL A 81 -10.23 -1.60 10.43
CA VAL A 81 -9.71 -0.35 9.83
C VAL A 81 -9.15 0.53 10.94
N THR A 82 -7.88 0.89 10.81
CA THR A 82 -7.16 1.77 11.74
C THR A 82 -7.06 3.17 11.15
N CYS A 83 -7.64 4.17 11.82
CA CYS A 83 -7.43 5.58 11.51
C CYS A 83 -6.06 6.03 12.04
N VAL A 84 -5.18 6.43 11.15
CA VAL A 84 -3.84 6.93 11.49
C VAL A 84 -3.83 8.44 11.43
N ASP A 85 -3.60 9.09 12.56
CA ASP A 85 -3.73 10.55 12.67
C ASP A 85 -2.82 11.16 13.76
N LYS A 86 -2.94 12.47 14.00
CA LYS A 86 -2.35 13.21 15.10
C LYS A 86 -3.39 14.15 15.76
N ALA A 87 -4.56 13.58 16.03
CA ALA A 87 -5.74 14.31 16.52
C ALA A 87 -5.55 14.99 17.89
N ASN A 88 -4.59 14.51 18.68
CA ASN A 88 -4.24 15.13 19.96
C ASN A 88 -3.49 16.46 19.84
N VAL A 89 -2.95 16.78 18.64
CA VAL A 89 -2.13 17.98 18.42
C VAL A 89 -2.77 18.92 17.40
N LEU A 90 -3.29 18.39 16.29
CA LEU A 90 -3.71 19.17 15.13
C LEU A 90 -5.23 19.07 14.91
N ARG A 91 -5.88 20.23 14.76
CA ARG A 91 -7.33 20.34 14.54
C ARG A 91 -7.79 19.64 13.26
N SER A 92 -7.00 19.70 12.18
CA SER A 92 -7.29 19.03 10.92
C SER A 92 -7.35 17.51 11.06
N TYR A 93 -6.46 16.92 11.86
CA TYR A 93 -6.49 15.50 12.16
C TYR A 93 -7.60 15.12 13.14
N ALA A 94 -7.92 16.00 14.09
CA ALA A 94 -9.09 15.79 14.95
C ALA A 94 -10.39 15.79 14.11
N PHE A 95 -10.46 16.65 13.09
CA PHE A 95 -11.57 16.66 12.12
C PHE A 95 -11.59 15.35 11.30
N PHE A 96 -10.46 14.91 10.75
CA PHE A 96 -10.37 13.64 10.00
C PHE A 96 -10.84 12.46 10.88
N ARG A 97 -10.37 12.36 12.13
CA ARG A 97 -10.82 11.34 13.09
C ARG A 97 -12.32 11.42 13.36
N ALA A 98 -12.88 12.62 13.55
CA ALA A 98 -14.32 12.77 13.77
C ALA A 98 -15.15 12.28 12.56
N ARG A 99 -14.67 12.50 11.32
CA ARG A 99 -15.29 11.93 10.10
C ARG A 99 -15.19 10.40 10.10
N PHE A 100 -14.02 9.86 10.48
CA PHE A 100 -13.82 8.41 10.61
C PHE A 100 -14.79 7.81 11.63
N ASP A 101 -14.93 8.41 12.82
CA ASP A 101 -15.83 7.93 13.87
C ASP A 101 -17.31 7.95 13.44
N ALA A 102 -17.69 8.96 12.69
CA ALA A 102 -19.05 9.06 12.16
C ALA A 102 -19.36 7.96 11.14
N LEU A 103 -18.42 7.70 10.21
CA LEU A 103 -18.58 6.70 9.16
C LEU A 103 -18.45 5.28 9.68
N ALA A 104 -17.57 5.01 10.65
CA ALA A 104 -17.39 3.70 11.26
C ALA A 104 -18.70 3.11 11.81
N LYS A 105 -19.65 3.96 12.24
CA LYS A 105 -20.97 3.53 12.73
C LYS A 105 -21.77 2.74 11.68
N ALA A 106 -21.64 3.09 10.40
CA ALA A 106 -22.33 2.40 9.31
C ALA A 106 -21.75 0.99 9.04
N TYR A 107 -20.55 0.70 9.51
CA TYR A 107 -19.87 -0.58 9.36
C TYR A 107 -19.84 -1.40 10.66
N ALA A 108 -20.46 -0.92 11.73
CA ALA A 108 -20.49 -1.60 13.02
C ALA A 108 -21.03 -3.04 12.89
N GLY A 109 -20.37 -3.98 13.58
CA GLY A 109 -20.68 -5.42 13.52
C GLY A 109 -20.14 -6.13 12.28
N ARG A 110 -19.66 -5.42 11.26
CA ARG A 110 -19.03 -6.00 10.06
C ARG A 110 -17.53 -5.72 9.99
N VAL A 111 -17.10 -4.56 10.47
CA VAL A 111 -15.70 -4.12 10.50
C VAL A 111 -15.40 -3.53 11.87
N ALA A 112 -14.32 -3.95 12.48
CA ALA A 112 -13.77 -3.31 13.67
C ALA A 112 -13.06 -2.00 13.29
N SER A 113 -13.07 -1.02 14.18
CA SER A 113 -12.43 0.27 13.95
C SER A 113 -11.50 0.66 15.09
N ASP A 114 -10.29 1.10 14.76
CA ASP A 114 -9.27 1.54 15.71
C ASP A 114 -8.72 2.94 15.36
N ARG A 115 -8.07 3.61 16.31
CA ARG A 115 -7.49 4.95 16.18
C ARG A 115 -6.11 4.96 16.82
N VAL A 116 -5.11 5.21 15.99
CA VAL A 116 -3.72 5.18 16.44
C VAL A 116 -3.02 6.46 15.97
N TYR A 117 -2.28 7.11 16.86
CA TYR A 117 -1.43 8.24 16.46
C TYR A 117 -0.30 7.74 15.57
N VAL A 118 0.08 8.55 14.58
CA VAL A 118 1.03 8.14 13.53
C VAL A 118 2.36 7.62 14.08
N ASP A 119 2.89 8.22 15.12
CA ASP A 119 4.14 7.79 15.78
C ASP A 119 3.98 6.39 16.43
N ALA A 120 2.86 6.16 17.12
CA ALA A 120 2.55 4.85 17.69
C ALA A 120 2.27 3.81 16.58
N PHE A 121 1.64 4.21 15.47
CA PHE A 121 1.40 3.34 14.32
C PHE A 121 2.71 2.91 13.65
N CYS A 122 3.67 3.83 13.49
CA CYS A 122 5.01 3.49 13.00
C CYS A 122 5.69 2.43 13.89
N ALA A 123 5.64 2.61 15.21
CA ALA A 123 6.16 1.62 16.15
C ALA A 123 5.41 0.27 16.06
N GLN A 124 4.08 0.30 15.92
CA GLN A 124 3.25 -0.89 15.77
C GLN A 124 3.64 -1.69 14.52
N MET A 125 3.81 -1.02 13.37
CA MET A 125 4.22 -1.69 12.12
C MET A 125 5.57 -2.42 12.25
N VAL A 126 6.52 -1.85 12.99
CA VAL A 126 7.84 -2.47 13.19
C VAL A 126 7.77 -3.63 14.22
N MET A 127 7.04 -3.42 15.32
CA MET A 127 7.02 -4.37 16.44
C MET A 127 5.99 -5.50 16.25
N ARG A 128 4.87 -5.22 15.60
CA ARG A 128 3.73 -6.15 15.47
C ARG A 128 3.01 -5.96 14.13
N PRO A 129 3.68 -6.14 12.97
CA PRO A 129 3.07 -5.90 11.65
C PRO A 129 1.83 -6.76 11.39
N THR A 130 1.76 -7.95 11.99
CA THR A 130 0.60 -8.86 11.89
C THR A 130 -0.68 -8.32 12.53
N SER A 131 -0.58 -7.29 13.38
CA SER A 131 -1.75 -6.65 14.01
C SER A 131 -2.42 -5.59 13.13
N VAL A 132 -1.81 -5.24 11.99
CA VAL A 132 -2.36 -4.27 11.03
C VAL A 132 -3.14 -5.03 9.96
N HIS A 133 -4.35 -4.54 9.62
CA HIS A 133 -5.12 -5.11 8.51
C HIS A 133 -5.35 -4.05 7.42
N VAL A 134 -6.12 -3.00 7.68
CA VAL A 134 -6.25 -1.84 6.81
C VAL A 134 -5.99 -0.58 7.63
N ALA A 135 -5.11 0.28 7.14
CA ALA A 135 -4.86 1.59 7.74
C ALA A 135 -5.32 2.69 6.78
N VAL A 136 -6.00 3.72 7.29
CA VAL A 136 -6.37 4.91 6.52
C VAL A 136 -5.72 6.13 7.13
N ALA A 137 -5.11 6.94 6.28
CA ALA A 137 -4.41 8.15 6.67
C ALA A 137 -4.61 9.30 5.68
N GLU A 138 -4.45 10.51 6.20
CA GLU A 138 -4.29 11.73 5.40
C GLU A 138 -3.02 11.63 4.53
N ASN A 139 -2.91 12.51 3.55
CA ASN A 139 -1.92 12.46 2.47
C ASN A 139 -0.47 12.29 2.95
N MET A 140 0.03 13.21 3.76
CA MET A 140 1.43 13.17 4.20
C MET A 140 1.72 11.97 5.12
N PHE A 141 0.83 11.66 6.04
CA PHE A 141 1.02 10.51 6.90
C PHE A 141 0.90 9.19 6.12
N GLY A 142 -0.05 9.11 5.19
CA GLY A 142 -0.18 7.96 4.30
C GLY A 142 1.08 7.73 3.46
N ASP A 143 1.75 8.80 3.01
CA ASP A 143 3.02 8.74 2.31
C ASP A 143 4.11 8.13 3.18
N ILE A 144 4.37 8.75 4.34
CA ILE A 144 5.43 8.34 5.27
C ILE A 144 5.26 6.89 5.72
N VAL A 145 4.04 6.52 6.16
CA VAL A 145 3.81 5.17 6.68
C VAL A 145 3.82 4.11 5.60
N SER A 146 3.48 4.46 4.34
CA SER A 146 3.55 3.50 3.23
C SER A 146 4.98 3.20 2.82
N ASP A 147 5.88 4.17 2.87
CA ASP A 147 7.30 3.96 2.59
C ASP A 147 7.99 3.18 3.73
N LEU A 148 7.65 3.49 4.98
CA LEU A 148 8.07 2.65 6.10
C LEU A 148 7.59 1.21 5.93
N ALA A 149 6.33 1.01 5.54
CA ALA A 149 5.78 -0.33 5.30
C ALA A 149 6.51 -1.07 4.18
N ALA A 150 6.85 -0.40 3.08
CA ALA A 150 7.67 -0.97 2.01
C ALA A 150 9.08 -1.33 2.50
N GLY A 151 9.67 -0.51 3.39
CA GLY A 151 10.95 -0.81 4.02
C GLY A 151 10.92 -2.07 4.88
N ILE A 152 9.89 -2.26 5.69
CA ILE A 152 9.78 -3.42 6.58
C ILE A 152 9.53 -4.76 5.86
N VAL A 153 9.04 -4.76 4.63
CA VAL A 153 8.95 -5.99 3.82
C VAL A 153 10.26 -6.36 3.13
N GLY A 154 11.25 -5.48 3.15
CA GLY A 154 12.61 -5.75 2.69
C GLY A 154 13.02 -5.02 1.41
N SER A 155 12.08 -4.55 0.60
CA SER A 155 12.37 -3.78 -0.62
C SER A 155 11.18 -2.96 -1.10
N LEU A 156 11.45 -1.74 -1.52
CA LEU A 156 10.50 -0.91 -2.29
C LEU A 156 10.07 -1.58 -3.60
N GLY A 157 10.92 -2.43 -4.17
CA GLY A 157 10.63 -3.24 -5.36
C GLY A 157 9.57 -4.33 -5.16
N LEU A 158 9.08 -4.53 -3.92
CA LEU A 158 7.97 -5.43 -3.58
C LEU A 158 6.66 -4.68 -3.28
N ALA A 159 6.65 -3.35 -3.31
CA ALA A 159 5.53 -2.53 -2.89
C ALA A 159 4.73 -1.96 -4.09
N PRO A 160 3.65 -2.63 -4.51
CA PRO A 160 2.76 -2.12 -5.54
C PRO A 160 1.91 -0.97 -5.03
N SER A 161 1.37 -0.20 -5.95
CA SER A 161 0.54 0.96 -5.67
C SER A 161 -0.59 1.12 -6.67
N ALA A 162 -1.71 1.65 -6.20
CA ALA A 162 -2.82 2.07 -7.03
C ALA A 162 -3.39 3.39 -6.52
N ASP A 163 -3.54 4.36 -7.42
CA ASP A 163 -4.29 5.59 -7.20
C ASP A 163 -5.61 5.45 -7.96
N VAL A 164 -6.69 5.21 -7.23
CA VAL A 164 -7.98 4.84 -7.82
C VAL A 164 -9.05 5.87 -7.51
N GLY A 165 -9.83 6.19 -8.53
CA GLY A 165 -11.04 6.98 -8.44
C GLY A 165 -12.22 6.20 -9.01
N ASP A 166 -13.40 6.83 -9.07
CA ASP A 166 -14.63 6.16 -9.50
C ASP A 166 -14.55 5.65 -10.95
N ARG A 167 -13.88 6.39 -11.83
CA ARG A 167 -13.82 6.11 -13.28
C ARG A 167 -12.45 5.70 -13.78
N HIS A 168 -11.38 6.18 -13.16
CA HIS A 168 -10.01 6.00 -13.61
C HIS A 168 -9.13 5.49 -12.48
N GLY A 169 -8.09 4.73 -12.83
CA GLY A 169 -7.05 4.26 -11.93
C GLY A 169 -5.67 4.41 -12.56
N VAL A 170 -4.67 4.71 -11.73
CA VAL A 170 -3.25 4.68 -12.08
C VAL A 170 -2.59 3.60 -11.23
N PHE A 171 -1.90 2.68 -11.88
CA PHE A 171 -1.26 1.52 -11.24
C PHE A 171 0.23 1.57 -11.50
N GLN A 172 1.01 1.72 -10.47
CA GLN A 172 2.46 1.92 -10.54
C GLN A 172 3.13 1.37 -9.28
N PRO A 173 4.45 1.10 -9.29
CA PRO A 173 5.16 0.82 -8.04
C PRO A 173 5.19 2.06 -7.14
N SER A 174 5.35 1.87 -5.83
CA SER A 174 5.49 3.00 -4.89
C SER A 174 6.83 3.74 -5.03
N HIS A 175 7.86 3.06 -5.53
CA HIS A 175 9.18 3.65 -5.70
C HIS A 175 9.27 4.62 -6.89
N GLY A 176 10.24 5.54 -6.83
CA GLY A 176 10.56 6.47 -7.92
C GLY A 176 11.34 5.81 -9.07
N SER A 177 11.89 6.64 -9.95
CA SER A 177 12.55 6.24 -11.22
C SER A 177 13.94 5.62 -11.06
N ALA A 178 14.58 5.69 -9.90
CA ALA A 178 15.89 5.13 -9.57
C ALA A 178 16.96 5.37 -10.67
N PRO A 179 17.28 6.63 -11.00
CA PRO A 179 18.15 6.98 -12.13
C PRO A 179 19.55 6.37 -12.05
N THR A 180 20.03 6.08 -10.84
CA THR A 180 21.36 5.48 -10.60
C THR A 180 21.52 4.06 -11.13
N ILE A 181 20.42 3.32 -11.31
CA ILE A 181 20.41 1.95 -11.83
C ILE A 181 19.74 1.84 -13.20
N ALA A 182 19.36 2.97 -13.80
CA ALA A 182 18.75 2.97 -15.13
C ALA A 182 19.66 2.34 -16.18
N GLY A 183 19.12 1.44 -17.01
CA GLY A 183 19.85 0.73 -18.05
C GLY A 183 20.77 -0.40 -17.60
N LYS A 184 20.89 -0.67 -16.29
CA LYS A 184 21.81 -1.67 -15.74
C LYS A 184 21.22 -3.07 -15.56
N ASP A 185 19.95 -3.27 -15.87
CA ASP A 185 19.22 -4.53 -15.63
C ASP A 185 19.21 -4.96 -14.15
N GLU A 186 19.19 -4.00 -13.21
CA GLU A 186 19.28 -4.27 -11.76
C GLU A 186 17.94 -4.08 -11.02
N ALA A 187 17.00 -3.31 -11.60
CA ALA A 187 15.74 -2.96 -10.94
C ALA A 187 14.86 -4.19 -10.71
N ASN A 188 14.24 -4.27 -9.53
CA ASN A 188 13.26 -5.31 -9.22
C ASN A 188 11.93 -5.00 -9.93
N PRO A 189 11.41 -5.89 -10.80
CA PRO A 189 10.19 -5.65 -11.57
C PRO A 189 8.91 -6.03 -10.80
N ILE A 190 9.01 -6.66 -9.63
CA ILE A 190 7.89 -7.29 -8.93
C ILE A 190 6.81 -6.28 -8.55
N ALA A 191 7.17 -5.10 -8.04
CA ALA A 191 6.19 -4.08 -7.67
C ALA A 191 5.33 -3.66 -8.88
N THR A 192 5.91 -3.50 -10.07
CA THR A 192 5.19 -3.17 -11.31
C THR A 192 4.26 -4.31 -11.73
N ILE A 193 4.74 -5.56 -11.65
CA ILE A 193 3.95 -6.76 -11.97
C ILE A 193 2.75 -6.88 -11.01
N LEU A 194 2.97 -6.65 -9.71
CA LEU A 194 1.89 -6.66 -8.70
C LEU A 194 0.92 -5.49 -8.87
N SER A 195 1.41 -4.32 -9.34
CA SER A 195 0.52 -3.19 -9.68
C SER A 195 -0.39 -3.53 -10.86
N ALA A 196 0.09 -4.31 -11.83
CA ALA A 196 -0.76 -4.84 -12.90
C ALA A 196 -1.83 -5.81 -12.36
N ALA A 197 -1.50 -6.65 -11.37
CA ALA A 197 -2.50 -7.48 -10.70
C ALA A 197 -3.55 -6.64 -9.97
N MET A 198 -3.17 -5.54 -9.29
CA MET A 198 -4.12 -4.60 -8.69
C MET A 198 -5.02 -3.93 -9.73
N MET A 199 -4.49 -3.63 -10.92
CA MET A 199 -5.30 -3.11 -12.04
C MET A 199 -6.37 -4.12 -12.47
N LEU A 200 -6.01 -5.38 -12.57
CA LEU A 200 -6.96 -6.43 -12.94
C LEU A 200 -8.06 -6.61 -11.88
N ASP A 201 -7.74 -6.55 -10.59
CA ASP A 201 -8.74 -6.58 -9.52
C ASP A 201 -9.70 -5.39 -9.61
N TRP A 202 -9.17 -4.19 -9.82
CA TRP A 202 -10.00 -2.99 -9.94
C TRP A 202 -10.91 -3.04 -11.17
N LEU A 203 -10.43 -3.59 -12.29
CA LEU A 203 -11.25 -3.82 -13.48
C LEU A 203 -12.28 -4.93 -13.25
N ALA A 204 -11.92 -6.00 -12.53
CA ALA A 204 -12.84 -7.07 -12.17
C ALA A 204 -14.04 -6.57 -11.34
N GLY A 205 -13.82 -5.57 -10.48
CA GLY A 205 -14.91 -4.91 -9.75
C GLY A 205 -15.91 -4.16 -10.66
N LYS A 206 -15.58 -3.97 -11.94
CA LYS A 206 -16.42 -3.32 -12.96
C LYS A 206 -16.91 -4.28 -14.04
N ASP A 207 -16.43 -5.52 -14.02
CA ASP A 207 -16.78 -6.58 -14.96
C ASP A 207 -17.61 -7.65 -14.25
N SER A 208 -18.60 -8.19 -14.93
CA SER A 208 -19.44 -9.28 -14.43
C SER A 208 -18.79 -10.66 -14.52
N THR A 209 -17.62 -10.75 -15.20
CA THR A 209 -16.86 -12.00 -15.32
C THR A 209 -15.78 -12.08 -14.27
N ASN A 210 -15.61 -13.22 -13.62
CA ASN A 210 -14.51 -13.42 -12.65
C ASN A 210 -13.15 -13.68 -13.32
N VAL A 211 -13.03 -13.51 -14.63
CA VAL A 211 -11.81 -13.81 -15.39
C VAL A 211 -10.65 -12.91 -14.95
N LEU A 212 -10.88 -11.61 -14.82
CA LEU A 212 -9.82 -10.66 -14.44
C LEU A 212 -9.33 -10.89 -13.01
N ALA A 213 -10.22 -11.21 -12.08
CA ALA A 213 -9.84 -11.56 -10.70
C ALA A 213 -9.01 -12.86 -10.65
N GLY A 214 -9.35 -13.85 -11.48
CA GLY A 214 -8.56 -15.06 -11.64
C GLY A 214 -7.16 -14.75 -12.16
N MET A 215 -7.04 -13.94 -13.20
CA MET A 215 -5.74 -13.51 -13.74
C MET A 215 -4.89 -12.75 -12.71
N ALA A 216 -5.48 -11.88 -11.90
CA ALA A 216 -4.79 -11.19 -10.81
C ALA A 216 -4.24 -12.18 -9.77
N THR A 217 -5.02 -13.20 -9.42
CA THR A 217 -4.61 -14.26 -8.50
C THR A 217 -3.45 -15.08 -9.07
N ASP A 218 -3.52 -15.43 -10.36
CA ASP A 218 -2.46 -16.17 -11.05
C ASP A 218 -1.14 -15.40 -11.08
N ILE A 219 -1.19 -14.08 -11.34
CA ILE A 219 0.00 -13.21 -11.30
C ILE A 219 0.62 -13.23 -9.90
N ARG A 220 -0.17 -13.06 -8.84
CA ARG A 220 0.35 -13.09 -7.47
C ARG A 220 0.99 -14.43 -7.12
N SER A 221 0.34 -15.51 -7.50
CA SER A 221 0.87 -16.87 -7.28
C SER A 221 2.16 -17.14 -8.07
N ALA A 222 2.24 -16.59 -9.30
CA ALA A 222 3.45 -16.70 -10.11
C ALA A 222 4.63 -15.90 -9.51
N VAL A 223 4.34 -14.72 -8.94
CA VAL A 223 5.34 -13.94 -8.19
C VAL A 223 5.85 -14.69 -6.98
N GLU A 224 4.97 -15.29 -6.18
CA GLU A 224 5.38 -16.11 -5.02
C GLU A 224 6.32 -17.23 -5.43
N ARG A 225 5.91 -18.04 -6.41
CA ARG A 225 6.74 -19.12 -6.93
C ARG A 225 8.09 -18.66 -7.50
N ALA A 226 8.11 -17.48 -8.15
CA ALA A 226 9.36 -16.91 -8.63
C ALA A 226 10.29 -16.47 -7.49
N LEU A 227 9.73 -15.94 -6.40
CA LEU A 227 10.50 -15.52 -5.23
C LEU A 227 10.99 -16.71 -4.37
N ASP A 228 10.34 -17.88 -4.45
CA ASP A 228 10.81 -19.11 -3.78
C ASP A 228 12.16 -19.59 -4.33
N ASP A 229 12.44 -19.32 -5.62
CA ASP A 229 13.73 -19.64 -6.25
C ASP A 229 14.74 -18.49 -6.02
N PRO A 230 15.81 -18.69 -5.23
CA PRO A 230 16.84 -17.67 -5.00
C PRO A 230 17.51 -17.16 -6.29
N ALA A 231 17.60 -18.00 -7.34
CA ALA A 231 18.17 -17.60 -8.62
C ALA A 231 17.32 -16.59 -9.40
N SER A 232 16.06 -16.43 -9.03
CA SER A 232 15.12 -15.46 -9.61
C SER A 232 15.08 -14.13 -8.87
N ARG A 233 15.72 -14.02 -7.71
CA ARG A 233 15.69 -12.79 -6.87
C ARG A 233 16.69 -11.76 -7.38
N THR A 234 16.24 -10.51 -7.36
CA THR A 234 17.10 -9.36 -7.68
C THR A 234 18.01 -9.00 -6.49
N ARG A 235 18.97 -8.10 -6.73
CA ARG A 235 19.99 -7.72 -5.75
C ARG A 235 19.42 -7.16 -4.43
N ASP A 236 18.37 -6.39 -4.51
CA ASP A 236 17.64 -5.82 -3.34
C ASP A 236 17.02 -6.90 -2.44
N LEU A 237 16.79 -8.09 -2.98
CA LEU A 237 16.32 -9.29 -2.27
C LEU A 237 17.43 -10.30 -1.98
N GLY A 238 18.69 -9.88 -2.05
CA GLY A 238 19.86 -10.73 -1.78
C GLY A 238 20.18 -11.74 -2.87
N GLY A 239 19.58 -11.61 -4.06
CA GLY A 239 19.85 -12.46 -5.21
C GLY A 239 20.82 -11.81 -6.21
N THR A 240 20.95 -12.46 -7.39
CA THR A 240 21.83 -12.01 -8.47
C THR A 240 21.10 -11.86 -9.80
N ALA A 241 19.79 -12.10 -9.84
CA ALA A 241 19.00 -11.96 -11.07
C ALA A 241 18.91 -10.50 -11.51
N GLY A 242 19.04 -10.27 -12.81
CA GLY A 242 18.70 -8.99 -13.42
C GLY A 242 17.18 -8.83 -13.55
N THR A 243 16.72 -7.62 -13.85
CA THR A 243 15.32 -7.27 -14.06
C THR A 243 14.62 -8.23 -15.02
N ARG A 244 15.28 -8.51 -16.18
CA ARG A 244 14.72 -9.37 -17.22
C ARG A 244 14.62 -10.82 -16.77
N ALA A 245 15.63 -11.33 -16.09
CA ALA A 245 15.66 -12.70 -15.58
C ALA A 245 14.57 -12.93 -14.53
N CYS A 246 14.39 -11.99 -13.60
CA CYS A 246 13.33 -12.00 -12.59
C CYS A 246 11.93 -11.97 -13.25
N ALA A 247 11.70 -11.06 -14.19
CA ALA A 247 10.42 -10.98 -14.91
C ALA A 247 10.12 -12.27 -15.72
N ALA A 248 11.14 -12.84 -16.39
CA ALA A 248 11.00 -14.08 -17.12
C ALA A 248 10.65 -15.26 -16.20
N ALA A 249 11.16 -15.28 -14.95
CA ALA A 249 10.78 -16.29 -13.98
C ALA A 249 9.30 -16.21 -13.61
N VAL A 250 8.75 -14.99 -13.42
CA VAL A 250 7.32 -14.82 -13.18
C VAL A 250 6.50 -15.31 -14.39
N VAL A 251 6.90 -14.98 -15.61
CA VAL A 251 6.20 -15.42 -16.84
C VAL A 251 6.20 -16.94 -16.98
N ARG A 252 7.34 -17.62 -16.70
CA ARG A 252 7.39 -19.09 -16.70
C ARG A 252 6.42 -19.70 -15.68
N ASN A 253 6.31 -19.10 -14.50
CA ASN A 253 5.40 -19.56 -13.46
C ASN A 253 3.91 -19.28 -13.77
N LEU A 254 3.59 -18.29 -14.61
CA LEU A 254 2.23 -18.06 -15.11
C LEU A 254 1.78 -19.15 -16.08
N ARG A 255 2.70 -19.61 -16.94
CA ARG A 255 2.39 -20.61 -17.99
C ARG A 255 2.26 -22.05 -17.46
N GLY A 256 2.68 -22.31 -16.22
CA GLY A 256 2.72 -23.64 -15.64
C GLY A 256 3.84 -24.52 -16.22
N PRO A 257 4.04 -25.74 -15.69
CA PRO A 257 5.12 -26.65 -16.11
C PRO A 257 4.92 -27.28 -17.50
N GLU A 258 3.78 -27.10 -18.17
CA GLU A 258 3.42 -27.82 -19.41
C GLU A 258 3.69 -27.06 -20.71
N ALA A 259 4.23 -25.86 -20.68
CA ALA A 259 4.58 -25.13 -21.89
C ALA A 259 6.08 -25.27 -22.21
N ARG A 260 6.56 -26.52 -22.39
CA ARG A 260 7.86 -26.85 -23.01
C ARG A 260 7.67 -27.26 -24.45
#